data_e39964347fd1a703798311e5797c6857
#
_entry.id   e39964347fd1a703798311e5797c6857
#
_cell.length_a   1.000
_cell.length_b   1.000
_cell.length_c   1.000
_cell.angle_alpha   90.00
_cell.angle_beta   90.00
_cell.angle_gamma   90.00
#
_symmetry.space_group_name_H-M   'P 1'
#
loop_
_entity.id
_entity.type
_entity.pdbx_description
1 polymer ?
#
loop_
_entity_poly.entity_id
_entity_poly.type
_entity_poly.pdbx_seq_one_letter_code
_entity_poly.pdbx_strand_id
1 'polypeptide(L)'
;MGKSKRKLNDLSILSTFVLLAVVFLLLAMLLVEVERTLLTNAQRDIAFQYSDVVEGFNAEKVWGNQSVFPLSERDGRIMWLYEMVMWTLPPFTYLACFILAGFVFYRSKIRRPLMLLTTSANRIAENDLDFSIVYDRNDEMGLLCKAFEKMRSALESNNREMWRQMNERQKLNAAF
;
A
#
# COMPACT_ATOMS: atom_id res chain seq x y z
N MET A 1 0.80 24.59 -6.08
CA MET A 1 0.80 23.11 -5.93
C MET A 1 1.73 22.56 -4.81
N GLY A 2 2.61 23.35 -4.19
CA GLY A 2 3.58 22.87 -3.18
C GLY A 2 3.05 22.72 -1.74
N LYS A 3 2.05 23.47 -1.31
CA LYS A 3 1.53 23.45 0.08
C LYS A 3 0.72 22.19 0.44
N SER A 4 0.02 21.59 -0.52
CA SER A 4 -0.78 20.37 -0.28
C SER A 4 0.10 19.11 -0.12
N LYS A 5 1.21 19.03 -0.87
CA LYS A 5 2.16 17.91 -0.75
C LYS A 5 2.92 17.90 0.58
N ARG A 6 3.19 19.09 1.17
CA ARG A 6 3.84 19.19 2.50
C ARG A 6 2.92 18.67 3.63
N LYS A 7 1.63 19.03 3.61
CA LYS A 7 0.65 18.57 4.62
C LYS A 7 0.48 17.05 4.64
N LEU A 8 0.51 16.39 3.49
CA LEU A 8 0.43 14.92 3.39
C LEU A 8 1.71 14.20 3.88
N ASN A 9 2.87 14.89 3.81
CA ASN A 9 4.13 14.34 4.28
C ASN A 9 4.27 14.37 5.82
N ASP A 10 3.59 15.32 6.48
CA ASP A 10 3.63 15.49 7.94
C ASP A 10 2.56 14.69 8.69
N LEU A 11 1.71 13.95 7.97
CA LEU A 11 0.73 13.04 8.58
C LEU A 11 1.46 11.85 9.21
N SER A 12 0.98 11.45 10.39
CA SER A 12 1.45 10.24 11.06
C SER A 12 1.34 9.03 10.12
N ILE A 13 2.19 8.05 10.32
CA ILE A 13 2.19 6.81 9.52
C ILE A 13 0.81 6.17 9.54
N LEU A 14 0.18 6.12 10.72
CA LEU A 14 -1.15 5.55 10.90
C LEU A 14 -2.22 6.31 10.09
N SER A 15 -2.22 7.65 10.17
CA SER A 15 -3.22 8.47 9.45
C SER A 15 -3.04 8.38 7.94
N THR A 16 -1.79 8.27 7.45
CA THR A 16 -1.51 8.06 6.03
C THR A 16 -1.98 6.68 5.57
N PHE A 17 -1.76 5.65 6.38
CA PHE A 17 -2.23 4.29 6.08
C PHE A 17 -3.75 4.24 6.00
N VAL A 18 -4.45 4.79 7.00
CA VAL A 18 -5.92 4.84 7.03
C VAL A 18 -6.47 5.59 5.82
N LEU A 19 -5.92 6.77 5.50
CA LEU A 19 -6.36 7.55 4.35
C LEU A 19 -6.16 6.77 3.04
N LEU A 20 -5.01 6.13 2.87
CA LEU A 20 -4.70 5.34 1.68
C LEU A 20 -5.61 4.11 1.60
N ALA A 21 -5.86 3.43 2.72
CA ALA A 21 -6.77 2.30 2.78
C ALA A 21 -8.20 2.70 2.39
N VAL A 22 -8.70 3.85 2.86
CA VAL A 22 -10.01 4.39 2.50
C VAL A 22 -10.08 4.71 1.00
N VAL A 23 -9.05 5.34 0.43
CA VAL A 23 -9.00 5.65 -1.01
C VAL A 23 -9.05 4.38 -1.85
N PHE A 24 -8.25 3.36 -1.49
CA PHE A 24 -8.25 2.09 -2.21
C PHE A 24 -9.55 1.30 -2.02
N LEU A 25 -10.20 1.40 -0.87
CA LEU A 25 -11.51 0.79 -0.63
C LEU A 25 -12.58 1.44 -1.50
N LEU A 26 -12.60 2.76 -1.61
CA LEU A 26 -13.53 3.46 -2.53
C LEU A 26 -13.26 3.10 -3.99
N LEU A 27 -11.99 2.99 -4.38
CA LEU A 27 -11.61 2.54 -5.71
C LEU A 27 -12.08 1.10 -5.96
N ALA A 28 -11.90 0.20 -5.01
CA ALA A 28 -12.36 -1.19 -5.10
C ALA A 28 -13.89 -1.27 -5.23
N MET A 29 -14.64 -0.48 -4.44
CA MET A 29 -16.10 -0.39 -4.57
C MET A 29 -16.52 0.05 -5.98
N LEU A 30 -15.85 1.06 -6.53
CA LEU A 30 -16.14 1.54 -7.87
C LEU A 30 -15.82 0.49 -8.94
N LEU A 31 -14.69 -0.22 -8.81
CA LEU A 31 -14.32 -1.31 -9.72
C LEU A 31 -15.34 -2.45 -9.68
N VAL A 32 -15.75 -2.88 -8.49
CA VAL A 32 -16.76 -3.94 -8.30
C VAL A 32 -18.11 -3.52 -8.91
N GLU A 33 -18.48 -2.25 -8.82
CA GLU A 33 -19.73 -1.77 -9.43
C GLU A 33 -19.65 -1.81 -10.98
N VAL A 34 -18.48 -1.46 -11.53
CA VAL A 34 -18.23 -1.58 -12.98
C VAL A 34 -18.26 -3.06 -13.42
N GLU A 35 -17.58 -3.95 -12.69
CA GLU A 35 -17.59 -5.41 -12.95
C GLU A 35 -19.01 -5.94 -12.96
N ARG A 36 -19.80 -5.61 -11.92
CA ARG A 36 -21.22 -6.00 -11.80
C ARG A 36 -22.04 -5.50 -12.98
N THR A 37 -21.88 -4.22 -13.35
CA THR A 37 -22.63 -3.62 -14.46
C THR A 37 -22.30 -4.30 -15.80
N LEU A 38 -21.03 -4.60 -16.05
CA LEU A 38 -20.60 -5.30 -17.26
C LEU A 38 -21.17 -6.72 -17.34
N LEU A 39 -21.08 -7.49 -16.25
CA LEU A 39 -21.62 -8.85 -16.19
C LEU A 39 -23.14 -8.85 -16.32
N THR A 40 -23.82 -7.91 -15.65
CA THR A 40 -25.29 -7.76 -15.74
C THR A 40 -25.73 -7.43 -17.16
N ASN A 41 -25.03 -6.53 -17.86
CA ASN A 41 -25.35 -6.21 -19.25
C ASN A 41 -25.14 -7.40 -20.16
N ALA A 42 -24.05 -8.16 -20.00
CA ALA A 42 -23.77 -9.36 -20.79
C ALA A 42 -24.84 -10.44 -20.58
N GLN A 43 -25.31 -10.64 -19.35
CA GLN A 43 -26.41 -11.55 -19.06
C GLN A 43 -27.73 -11.05 -19.68
N ARG A 44 -28.00 -9.75 -19.61
CA ARG A 44 -29.20 -9.13 -20.16
C ARG A 44 -29.27 -9.33 -21.69
N ASP A 45 -28.14 -9.20 -22.40
CA ASP A 45 -28.06 -9.42 -23.84
C ASP A 45 -28.46 -10.84 -24.22
N ILE A 46 -28.01 -11.84 -23.46
CA ILE A 46 -28.44 -13.25 -23.66
C ILE A 46 -29.95 -13.39 -23.40
N ALA A 47 -30.45 -12.79 -22.30
CA ALA A 47 -31.86 -12.86 -21.98
C ALA A 47 -32.77 -12.22 -23.03
N PHE A 48 -32.34 -11.12 -23.67
CA PHE A 48 -33.08 -10.46 -24.74
C PHE A 48 -33.22 -11.32 -26.00
N GLN A 49 -32.28 -12.22 -26.32
CA GLN A 49 -32.42 -13.13 -27.45
C GLN A 49 -33.61 -14.10 -27.31
N TYR A 50 -34.07 -14.32 -26.08
CA TYR A 50 -35.24 -15.19 -25.79
C TYR A 50 -36.54 -14.44 -25.56
N SER A 51 -36.50 -13.08 -25.62
CA SER A 51 -37.70 -12.23 -25.38
C SER A 51 -38.81 -12.46 -26.38
N ASP A 52 -38.43 -12.76 -27.65
CA ASP A 52 -39.41 -12.94 -28.74
C ASP A 52 -40.09 -14.33 -28.69
N VAL A 53 -39.55 -15.27 -27.91
CA VAL A 53 -40.02 -16.66 -27.85
C VAL A 53 -41.03 -16.88 -26.72
N VAL A 54 -41.07 -15.97 -25.73
CA VAL A 54 -41.92 -16.14 -24.52
C VAL A 54 -42.87 -14.97 -24.37
N GLU A 55 -44.16 -15.25 -24.57
CA GLU A 55 -45.25 -14.28 -24.31
C GLU A 55 -45.26 -13.89 -22.83
N GLY A 56 -45.17 -12.59 -22.52
CA GLY A 56 -45.07 -12.07 -21.15
C GLY A 56 -43.65 -12.07 -20.55
N PHE A 57 -42.62 -12.10 -21.38
CA PHE A 57 -41.24 -12.01 -20.94
C PHE A 57 -40.96 -10.73 -20.12
N ASN A 58 -40.51 -10.92 -18.89
CA ASN A 58 -40.00 -9.84 -18.06
C ASN A 58 -38.55 -10.12 -17.69
N ALA A 59 -37.60 -9.38 -18.30
CA ALA A 59 -36.17 -9.56 -18.11
C ALA A 59 -35.76 -9.49 -16.62
N GLU A 60 -36.50 -8.75 -15.80
CA GLU A 60 -36.26 -8.60 -14.36
C GLU A 60 -36.58 -9.86 -13.55
N LYS A 61 -37.56 -10.68 -14.01
CA LYS A 61 -37.93 -11.93 -13.38
C LYS A 61 -37.05 -13.13 -13.72
N VAL A 62 -36.24 -13.05 -14.78
CA VAL A 62 -35.32 -14.12 -15.22
C VAL A 62 -34.22 -14.38 -14.19
N TRP A 63 -33.86 -13.38 -13.41
CA TRP A 63 -32.78 -13.41 -12.43
C TRP A 63 -33.01 -14.30 -11.21
N GLY A 64 -34.22 -14.72 -10.95
CA GLY A 64 -34.56 -15.49 -9.75
C GLY A 64 -34.96 -16.95 -9.95
N ASN A 65 -35.25 -17.38 -11.19
CA ASN A 65 -35.82 -18.69 -11.43
C ASN A 65 -35.40 -19.31 -12.76
N GLN A 66 -34.22 -19.93 -12.78
CA GLN A 66 -33.65 -20.62 -13.94
C GLN A 66 -34.54 -21.76 -14.49
N SER A 67 -35.57 -22.18 -13.75
CA SER A 67 -36.45 -23.31 -14.10
C SER A 67 -37.57 -22.97 -15.11
N VAL A 68 -37.72 -21.70 -15.52
CA VAL A 68 -38.89 -21.28 -16.31
C VAL A 68 -38.57 -21.06 -17.79
N PHE A 69 -37.29 -21.05 -18.18
CA PHE A 69 -36.90 -20.78 -19.56
C PHE A 69 -36.24 -21.98 -20.25
N PRO A 70 -36.66 -22.32 -21.47
CA PRO A 70 -35.98 -23.31 -22.29
C PRO A 70 -34.68 -22.69 -22.90
N LEU A 71 -33.72 -22.33 -22.03
CA LEU A 71 -32.41 -21.93 -22.48
C LEU A 71 -31.74 -23.11 -23.20
N SER A 72 -31.03 -22.82 -24.28
CA SER A 72 -30.11 -23.79 -24.86
C SER A 72 -29.12 -24.25 -23.76
N GLU A 73 -28.73 -25.54 -23.77
CA GLU A 73 -27.73 -26.05 -22.80
C GLU A 73 -26.43 -25.22 -22.80
N ARG A 74 -26.09 -24.64 -23.94
CA ARG A 74 -24.92 -23.75 -24.09
C ARG A 74 -25.13 -22.46 -23.32
N ASP A 75 -26.27 -21.80 -23.49
CA ASP A 75 -26.57 -20.49 -22.89
C ASP A 75 -26.83 -20.62 -21.38
N GLY A 76 -27.44 -21.72 -20.97
CA GLY A 76 -27.58 -22.07 -19.56
C GLY A 76 -26.24 -22.22 -18.84
N ARG A 77 -25.24 -22.86 -19.49
CA ARG A 77 -23.86 -22.97 -18.94
C ARG A 77 -23.15 -21.61 -18.88
N ILE A 78 -23.36 -20.79 -19.89
CA ILE A 78 -22.78 -19.43 -19.94
C ILE A 78 -23.38 -18.56 -18.82
N MET A 79 -24.71 -18.60 -18.63
CA MET A 79 -25.36 -17.86 -17.55
C MET A 79 -24.89 -18.33 -16.16
N TRP A 80 -24.74 -19.62 -15.95
CA TRP A 80 -24.19 -20.17 -14.70
C TRP A 80 -22.75 -19.70 -14.46
N LEU A 81 -21.91 -19.65 -15.52
CA LEU A 81 -20.54 -19.13 -15.43
C LEU A 81 -20.53 -17.63 -15.04
N TYR A 82 -21.39 -16.81 -15.64
CA TYR A 82 -21.51 -15.40 -15.28
C TYR A 82 -21.93 -15.24 -13.81
N GLU A 83 -22.87 -16.03 -13.33
CA GLU A 83 -23.29 -16.00 -11.93
C GLU A 83 -22.16 -16.42 -11.01
N MET A 84 -21.44 -17.48 -11.32
CA MET A 84 -20.25 -17.92 -10.56
C MET A 84 -19.18 -16.83 -10.52
N VAL A 85 -18.87 -16.19 -11.65
CA VAL A 85 -17.90 -15.10 -11.73
C VAL A 85 -18.36 -13.89 -10.93
N MET A 86 -19.64 -13.53 -10.99
CA MET A 86 -20.23 -12.40 -10.25
C MET A 86 -20.08 -12.54 -8.72
N TRP A 87 -20.06 -13.77 -8.20
CA TRP A 87 -19.83 -14.03 -6.77
C TRP A 87 -18.36 -14.14 -6.40
N THR A 88 -17.53 -14.67 -7.32
CA THR A 88 -16.12 -14.95 -7.03
C THR A 88 -15.22 -13.77 -7.32
N LEU A 89 -15.48 -12.96 -8.34
CA LEU A 89 -14.60 -11.87 -8.78
C LEU A 89 -14.46 -10.74 -7.75
N PRO A 90 -15.53 -10.21 -7.11
CA PRO A 90 -15.44 -9.09 -6.18
C PRO A 90 -14.46 -9.31 -5.01
N PRO A 91 -14.46 -10.44 -4.30
CA PRO A 91 -13.49 -10.64 -3.22
C PRO A 91 -12.03 -10.60 -3.68
N PHE A 92 -11.73 -11.09 -4.90
CA PHE A 92 -10.39 -10.99 -5.47
C PHE A 92 -10.02 -9.54 -5.82
N THR A 93 -10.97 -8.75 -6.32
CA THR A 93 -10.78 -7.31 -6.59
C THR A 93 -10.47 -6.54 -5.30
N TYR A 94 -11.22 -6.78 -4.21
CA TYR A 94 -10.92 -6.18 -2.92
C TYR A 94 -9.55 -6.60 -2.38
N LEU A 95 -9.21 -7.89 -2.47
CA LEU A 95 -7.91 -8.41 -2.04
C LEU A 95 -6.77 -7.77 -2.83
N ALA A 96 -6.88 -7.69 -4.15
CA ALA A 96 -5.88 -7.06 -5.02
C ALA A 96 -5.68 -5.58 -4.67
N CYS A 97 -6.76 -4.82 -4.50
CA CYS A 97 -6.71 -3.42 -4.08
C CYS A 97 -6.04 -3.26 -2.71
N PHE A 98 -6.33 -4.14 -1.76
CA PHE A 98 -5.72 -4.11 -0.43
C PHE A 98 -4.20 -4.39 -0.48
N ILE A 99 -3.78 -5.38 -1.25
CA ILE A 99 -2.35 -5.69 -1.46
C ILE A 99 -1.64 -4.50 -2.12
N LEU A 100 -2.24 -3.87 -3.13
CA LEU A 100 -1.69 -2.70 -3.80
C LEU A 100 -1.57 -1.51 -2.82
N ALA A 101 -2.57 -1.28 -1.97
CA ALA A 101 -2.52 -0.24 -0.95
C ALA A 101 -1.35 -0.46 0.01
N GLY A 102 -1.18 -1.69 0.51
CA GLY A 102 -0.06 -2.08 1.38
C GLY A 102 1.30 -1.90 0.70
N PHE A 103 1.41 -2.29 -0.56
CA PHE A 103 2.64 -2.12 -1.34
C PHE A 103 3.02 -0.65 -1.56
N VAL A 104 2.04 0.19 -1.94
CA VAL A 104 2.25 1.63 -2.13
C VAL A 104 2.64 2.29 -0.81
N PHE A 105 1.97 1.93 0.29
CA PHE A 105 2.28 2.42 1.63
C PHE A 105 3.70 2.04 2.05
N TYR A 106 4.08 0.76 1.96
CA TYR A 106 5.41 0.28 2.29
C TYR A 106 6.51 1.00 1.50
N ARG A 107 6.34 1.08 0.18
CA ARG A 107 7.31 1.76 -0.70
C ARG A 107 7.45 3.25 -0.40
N SER A 108 6.33 3.92 -0.07
CA SER A 108 6.27 5.37 0.12
C SER A 108 6.75 5.84 1.49
N LYS A 109 6.40 5.09 2.56
CA LYS A 109 6.58 5.55 3.94
C LYS A 109 7.63 4.76 4.72
N ILE A 110 7.85 3.50 4.41
CA ILE A 110 8.69 2.60 5.23
C ILE A 110 10.05 2.34 4.59
N ARG A 111 10.07 1.95 3.33
CA ARG A 111 11.29 1.46 2.67
C ARG A 111 12.45 2.45 2.73
N ARG A 112 12.17 3.74 2.43
CA ARG A 112 13.21 4.76 2.34
C ARG A 112 13.89 5.07 3.68
N PRO A 113 13.16 5.37 4.78
CA PRO A 113 13.79 5.62 6.07
C PRO A 113 14.45 4.38 6.65
N LEU A 114 13.87 3.19 6.45
CA LEU A 114 14.45 1.95 6.91
C LEU A 114 15.81 1.67 6.25
N MET A 115 15.91 1.86 4.93
CA MET A 115 17.16 1.70 4.20
C MET A 115 18.22 2.73 4.64
N LEU A 116 17.80 3.97 4.90
CA LEU A 116 18.69 5.01 5.43
C LEU A 116 19.26 4.61 6.79
N LEU A 117 18.40 4.16 7.72
CA LEU A 117 18.82 3.73 9.05
C LEU A 117 19.73 2.49 9.00
N THR A 118 19.41 1.50 8.17
CA THR A 118 20.25 0.30 8.01
C THR A 118 21.64 0.66 7.47
N THR A 119 21.70 1.51 6.44
CA THR A 119 22.99 1.97 5.89
C THR A 119 23.78 2.76 6.94
N SER A 120 23.12 3.63 7.70
CA SER A 120 23.74 4.40 8.77
C SER A 120 24.27 3.51 9.91
N ALA A 121 23.50 2.48 10.28
CA ALA A 121 23.92 1.51 11.30
C ALA A 121 25.19 0.74 10.87
N ASN A 122 25.26 0.31 9.61
CA ASN A 122 26.44 -0.39 9.08
C ASN A 122 27.68 0.52 9.08
N ARG A 123 27.55 1.79 8.68
CA ARG A 123 28.65 2.77 8.75
C ARG A 123 29.13 2.98 10.18
N ILE A 124 28.21 3.10 11.15
CA ILE A 124 28.57 3.21 12.56
C ILE A 124 29.32 1.96 13.04
N ALA A 125 28.88 0.77 12.62
CA ALA A 125 29.54 -0.49 12.95
C ALA A 125 30.98 -0.58 12.39
N GLU A 126 31.23 0.05 11.24
CA GLU A 126 32.54 0.20 10.61
C GLU A 126 33.38 1.35 11.22
N ASN A 127 32.88 1.99 12.30
CA ASN A 127 33.46 3.18 12.95
C ASN A 127 33.56 4.40 12.02
N ASP A 128 32.80 4.42 10.93
CA ASP A 128 32.64 5.59 10.07
C ASP A 128 31.52 6.46 10.62
N LEU A 129 31.89 7.52 11.32
CA LEU A 129 30.95 8.47 11.94
C LEU A 129 30.83 9.79 11.15
N ASP A 130 31.63 9.96 10.06
CA ASP A 130 31.67 11.18 9.26
C ASP A 130 30.54 11.23 8.23
N PHE A 131 29.30 11.28 8.71
CA PHE A 131 28.09 11.47 7.91
C PHE A 131 26.99 12.10 8.77
N SER A 132 25.90 12.50 8.15
CA SER A 132 24.70 12.96 8.86
C SER A 132 23.45 12.26 8.32
N ILE A 133 22.51 11.96 9.21
CA ILE A 133 21.23 11.35 8.86
C ILE A 133 20.23 12.47 8.64
N VAL A 134 20.03 12.88 7.38
CA VAL A 134 19.05 13.91 7.02
C VAL A 134 17.76 13.26 6.54
N TYR A 135 16.71 13.38 7.33
CA TYR A 135 15.37 12.92 7.00
C TYR A 135 14.35 13.99 7.41
N ASP A 136 13.88 14.76 6.41
CA ASP A 136 13.04 15.94 6.61
C ASP A 136 11.54 15.56 6.64
N ARG A 137 11.14 14.78 7.63
CA ARG A 137 9.73 14.44 7.91
C ARG A 137 9.46 14.53 9.41
N ASN A 138 8.23 14.94 9.75
CA ASN A 138 7.77 15.02 11.14
C ASN A 138 6.82 13.88 11.51
N ASP A 139 6.98 12.72 10.84
CA ASP A 139 6.29 11.49 11.19
C ASP A 139 7.12 10.63 12.18
N GLU A 140 6.61 9.49 12.58
CA GLU A 140 7.25 8.58 13.55
C GLU A 140 8.62 8.10 13.05
N MET A 141 8.80 7.92 11.72
CA MET A 141 10.10 7.59 11.11
C MET A 141 11.06 8.77 11.17
N GLY A 142 10.56 9.99 11.05
CA GLY A 142 11.37 11.20 11.23
C GLY A 142 11.88 11.35 12.65
N LEU A 143 11.05 11.03 13.65
CA LEU A 143 11.48 11.01 15.06
C LEU A 143 12.55 9.94 15.31
N LEU A 144 12.38 8.74 14.71
CA LEU A 144 13.37 7.68 14.80
C LEU A 144 14.70 8.06 14.15
N CYS A 145 14.68 8.66 12.97
CA CYS A 145 15.89 9.14 12.29
C CYS A 145 16.60 10.24 13.11
N LYS A 146 15.84 11.16 13.73
CA LYS A 146 16.42 12.18 14.61
C LYS A 146 17.07 11.58 15.87
N ALA A 147 16.43 10.58 16.48
CA ALA A 147 17.00 9.88 17.64
C ALA A 147 18.30 9.14 17.25
N PHE A 148 18.32 8.51 16.08
CA PHE A 148 19.49 7.82 15.55
C PHE A 148 20.64 8.78 15.24
N GLU A 149 20.36 9.97 14.66
CA GLU A 149 21.35 11.03 14.45
C GLU A 149 21.92 11.56 15.76
N LYS A 150 21.09 11.75 16.78
CA LYS A 150 21.54 12.14 18.11
C LYS A 150 22.51 11.11 18.70
N MET A 151 22.22 9.82 18.53
CA MET A 151 23.10 8.73 18.99
C MET A 151 24.43 8.75 18.21
N ARG A 152 24.40 8.87 16.88
CA ARG A 152 25.60 8.97 16.03
C ARG A 152 26.49 10.15 16.46
N SER A 153 25.87 11.34 16.63
CA SER A 153 26.60 12.55 17.03
C SER A 153 27.23 12.42 18.42
N ALA A 154 26.55 11.75 19.36
CA ALA A 154 27.13 11.49 20.68
C ALA A 154 28.32 10.51 20.59
N LEU A 155 28.22 9.47 19.77
CA LEU A 155 29.34 8.54 19.51
C LEU A 155 30.53 9.26 18.88
N GLU A 156 30.29 10.12 17.89
CA GLU A 156 31.33 10.94 17.26
C GLU A 156 32.02 11.85 18.26
N SER A 157 31.28 12.55 19.12
CA SER A 157 31.83 13.41 20.15
C SER A 157 32.66 12.62 21.16
N ASN A 158 32.19 11.48 21.64
CA ASN A 158 32.92 10.63 22.57
C ASN A 158 34.21 10.07 21.95
N ASN A 159 34.18 9.69 20.68
CA ASN A 159 35.34 9.19 19.96
C ASN A 159 36.41 10.30 19.81
N ARG A 160 36.02 11.51 19.43
CA ARG A 160 36.93 12.68 19.36
C ARG A 160 37.57 13.00 20.72
N GLU A 161 36.78 12.97 21.80
CA GLU A 161 37.29 13.23 23.15
C GLU A 161 38.28 12.14 23.59
N MET A 162 37.98 10.88 23.30
CA MET A 162 38.92 9.76 23.59
C MET A 162 40.23 9.94 22.84
N TRP A 163 40.21 10.29 21.55
CA TRP A 163 41.42 10.58 20.76
C TRP A 163 42.22 11.73 21.34
N ARG A 164 41.55 12.80 21.81
CA ARG A 164 42.23 13.93 22.45
C ARG A 164 42.95 13.50 23.72
N GLN A 165 42.28 12.74 24.59
CA GLN A 165 42.88 12.25 25.83
C GLN A 165 44.07 11.29 25.58
N MET A 166 43.94 10.43 24.57
CA MET A 166 45.08 9.56 24.16
C MET A 166 46.29 10.36 23.72
N ASN A 167 46.10 11.38 22.88
CA ASN A 167 47.16 12.24 22.40
C ASN A 167 47.80 13.05 23.55
N GLU A 168 47.02 13.55 24.50
CA GLU A 168 47.54 14.24 25.69
C GLU A 168 48.42 13.29 26.55
N ARG A 169 47.94 12.04 26.77
CA ARG A 169 48.74 11.03 27.50
C ARG A 169 50.05 10.68 26.78
N GLN A 170 50.01 10.55 25.45
CA GLN A 170 51.22 10.28 24.67
C GLN A 170 52.23 11.42 24.79
N LYS A 171 51.77 12.68 24.72
CA LYS A 171 52.64 13.86 24.90
C LYS A 171 53.27 13.90 26.28
N LEU A 172 52.51 13.58 27.34
CA LEU A 172 53.06 13.52 28.68
C LEU A 172 54.10 12.41 28.83
N ASN A 173 53.84 11.22 28.28
CA ASN A 173 54.79 10.09 28.30
C ASN A 173 56.06 10.34 27.50
N ALA A 174 56.01 11.19 26.47
CA ALA A 174 57.18 11.54 25.66
C ALA A 174 58.02 12.67 26.27
N ALA A 175 57.50 13.34 27.33
CA ALA A 175 58.20 14.43 28.01
C ALA A 175 58.97 13.95 29.25
N PHE A 176 58.83 12.69 29.61
CA PHE A 176 59.58 11.98 30.66
C PHE A 176 60.57 10.98 30.06
#